data_5c33ba10184fb998bc18de77f53c7f5b
#
_entry.id   5c33ba10184fb998bc18de77f53c7f5b
#
_cell.length_a   1.000
_cell.length_b   1.000
_cell.length_c   1.000
_cell.angle_alpha   90.00
_cell.angle_beta   90.00
_cell.angle_gamma   90.00
#
_symmetry.space_group_name_H-M   'P 1'
#
loop_
_entity.id
_entity.type
_entity.pdbx_description
1 polymer ?
#
loop_
_entity_poly.entity_id
_entity_poly.type
_entity_poly.pdbx_seq_one_letter_code
_entity_poly.pdbx_strand_id
1 'polypeptide(L)'
;YTPWVHRLCSVPDGDMFSAIREGRAEVVTDHIDRFNREGIQLKSGKQLDADIVIMATGLNLKFAGGVEYRVDNEKLDFTDRFIFRGMMFSDLPNMAFTVGYTNSSWTLKADLTASYVCRLLNKMAKGGYSVVTPRMIGSVEEEPLLDFSAGYVLRSRDQFPKQGDRIPWKNYQNYIKDFITLRLGGLK
;
A
#
# COMPACT_ATOMS: atom_id res chain seq x y z
N TYR A 1 8.20 -14.49 -15.81
CA TYR A 1 7.00 -14.00 -15.09
C TYR A 1 6.39 -15.19 -14.39
N THR A 2 6.33 -15.08 -13.06
CA THR A 2 5.87 -16.17 -12.20
C THR A 2 4.45 -15.86 -11.76
N PRO A 3 3.47 -16.71 -12.04
CA PRO A 3 2.11 -16.55 -11.53
C PRO A 3 2.08 -16.59 -10.00
N TRP A 4 1.10 -15.91 -9.39
CA TRP A 4 0.83 -15.85 -7.95
C TRP A 4 1.81 -15.00 -7.12
N VAL A 5 2.88 -14.47 -7.71
CA VAL A 5 3.85 -13.58 -7.02
C VAL A 5 3.35 -12.13 -6.94
N HIS A 6 2.39 -11.77 -7.79
CA HIS A 6 1.78 -10.44 -7.84
C HIS A 6 0.30 -10.50 -7.45
N ARG A 7 -0.26 -9.33 -7.17
CA ARG A 7 -1.69 -9.21 -6.93
C ARG A 7 -2.46 -9.68 -8.16
N LEU A 8 -3.41 -10.58 -7.93
CA LEU A 8 -4.32 -11.06 -8.97
C LEU A 8 -5.51 -10.12 -9.10
N CYS A 9 -5.84 -9.76 -10.33
CA CYS A 9 -7.09 -9.09 -10.67
C CYS A 9 -7.94 -10.07 -11.48
N SER A 10 -9.19 -10.28 -11.05
CA SER A 10 -10.13 -11.10 -11.78
C SER A 10 -10.70 -10.31 -12.96
N VAL A 11 -10.82 -10.97 -14.10
CA VAL A 11 -11.61 -10.47 -15.23
C VAL A 11 -12.98 -11.12 -15.12
N PRO A 12 -14.05 -10.36 -14.84
CA PRO A 12 -15.40 -10.90 -14.76
C PRO A 12 -15.80 -11.61 -16.07
N ASP A 13 -16.64 -12.61 -15.96
CA ASP A 13 -17.28 -13.32 -17.08
C ASP A 13 -16.31 -13.95 -18.10
N GLY A 14 -15.00 -13.90 -17.85
CA GLY A 14 -13.99 -14.48 -18.72
C GLY A 14 -13.80 -13.76 -20.07
N ASP A 15 -14.19 -12.50 -20.18
CA ASP A 15 -14.18 -11.71 -21.43
C ASP A 15 -12.83 -11.71 -22.13
N MET A 16 -11.72 -11.57 -21.37
CA MET A 16 -10.38 -11.63 -21.93
C MET A 16 -10.09 -12.97 -22.59
N PHE A 17 -10.47 -14.08 -21.97
CA PHE A 17 -10.26 -15.43 -22.52
C PHE A 17 -11.12 -15.68 -23.75
N SER A 18 -12.34 -15.13 -23.77
CA SER A 18 -13.20 -15.19 -24.96
C SER A 18 -12.60 -14.41 -26.13
N ALA A 19 -12.12 -13.20 -25.88
CA ALA A 19 -11.46 -12.37 -26.89
C ALA A 19 -10.21 -13.06 -27.50
N ILE A 20 -9.40 -13.73 -26.66
CA ILE A 20 -8.23 -14.49 -27.14
C ILE A 20 -8.65 -15.70 -27.98
N ARG A 21 -9.66 -16.47 -27.55
CA ARG A 21 -10.17 -17.64 -28.30
C ARG A 21 -10.76 -17.25 -29.66
N GLU A 22 -11.37 -16.09 -29.74
CA GLU A 22 -11.98 -15.54 -30.94
C GLU A 22 -10.95 -14.82 -31.84
N GLY A 23 -9.68 -14.77 -31.47
CA GLY A 23 -8.63 -14.11 -32.24
C GLY A 23 -8.71 -12.57 -32.23
N ARG A 24 -9.52 -11.97 -31.33
CA ARG A 24 -9.68 -10.51 -31.17
C ARG A 24 -8.63 -9.89 -30.24
N ALA A 25 -7.90 -10.71 -29.49
CA ALA A 25 -6.82 -10.28 -28.60
C ALA A 25 -5.67 -11.28 -28.60
N GLU A 26 -4.47 -10.79 -28.41
CA GLU A 26 -3.24 -11.58 -28.27
C GLU A 26 -2.45 -11.09 -27.07
N VAL A 27 -1.79 -12.00 -26.36
CA VAL A 27 -0.81 -11.66 -25.32
C VAL A 27 0.58 -11.89 -25.86
N VAL A 28 1.37 -10.83 -25.99
CA VAL A 28 2.75 -10.90 -26.48
C VAL A 28 3.70 -10.62 -25.31
N THR A 29 4.58 -11.59 -25.02
CA THR A 29 5.58 -11.47 -23.95
C THR A 29 6.95 -11.24 -24.57
N ASP A 30 7.38 -9.98 -24.60
CA ASP A 30 8.69 -9.59 -25.12
C ASP A 30 9.09 -8.20 -24.57
N HIS A 31 10.30 -7.77 -24.84
CA HIS A 31 10.78 -6.44 -24.57
C HIS A 31 10.53 -5.50 -25.74
N ILE A 32 9.99 -4.32 -25.44
CA ILE A 32 9.87 -3.24 -26.42
C ILE A 32 11.27 -2.72 -26.76
N ASP A 33 11.59 -2.67 -28.05
CA ASP A 33 12.79 -2.00 -28.55
C ASP A 33 12.51 -0.52 -28.76
N ARG A 34 11.49 -0.20 -29.58
CA ARG A 34 11.09 1.18 -29.87
C ARG A 34 9.66 1.29 -30.35
N PHE A 35 9.12 2.48 -30.23
CA PHE A 35 7.90 2.88 -30.94
C PHE A 35 8.27 3.44 -32.30
N ASN A 36 7.50 3.10 -33.31
CA ASN A 36 7.63 3.60 -34.66
C ASN A 36 6.28 4.10 -35.20
N ARG A 37 6.22 4.48 -36.48
CA ARG A 37 5.00 5.02 -37.07
C ARG A 37 3.88 3.98 -37.19
N GLU A 38 4.24 2.73 -37.34
CA GLU A 38 3.34 1.60 -37.55
C GLU A 38 2.89 0.98 -36.23
N GLY A 39 3.56 1.28 -35.08
CA GLY A 39 3.24 0.70 -33.79
C GLY A 39 4.45 0.43 -32.91
N ILE A 40 4.70 -0.83 -32.54
CA ILE A 40 5.74 -1.22 -31.58
C ILE A 40 6.67 -2.27 -32.20
N GLN A 41 7.95 -1.96 -32.25
CA GLN A 41 9.02 -2.91 -32.55
C GLN A 41 9.49 -3.62 -31.29
N LEU A 42 9.53 -4.93 -31.30
CA LEU A 42 10.04 -5.76 -30.20
C LEU A 42 11.50 -6.14 -30.40
N LYS A 43 12.20 -6.48 -29.31
CA LYS A 43 13.61 -6.92 -29.38
C LYS A 43 13.80 -8.24 -30.11
N SER A 44 12.81 -9.10 -30.20
CA SER A 44 12.80 -10.30 -31.04
C SER A 44 12.79 -10.01 -32.52
N GLY A 45 12.55 -8.78 -32.93
CA GLY A 45 12.32 -8.37 -34.32
C GLY A 45 10.85 -8.40 -34.76
N LYS A 46 9.91 -8.89 -33.90
CA LYS A 46 8.47 -8.86 -34.20
C LYS A 46 7.98 -7.41 -34.19
N GLN A 47 7.22 -7.04 -35.24
CA GLN A 47 6.47 -5.79 -35.30
C GLN A 47 5.05 -6.04 -34.83
N LEU A 48 4.53 -5.14 -33.97
CA LEU A 48 3.14 -5.08 -33.56
C LEU A 48 2.53 -3.82 -34.14
N ASP A 49 1.69 -3.98 -35.17
CA ASP A 49 0.99 -2.85 -35.78
C ASP A 49 -0.12 -2.37 -34.86
N ALA A 50 -0.22 -1.06 -34.68
CA ALA A 50 -1.20 -0.46 -33.77
C ALA A 50 -1.50 0.99 -34.17
N ASP A 51 -2.78 1.30 -34.29
CA ASP A 51 -3.27 2.68 -34.48
C ASP A 51 -3.28 3.46 -33.14
N ILE A 52 -3.45 2.74 -32.03
CA ILE A 52 -3.54 3.31 -30.68
C ILE A 52 -2.65 2.48 -29.73
N VAL A 53 -1.80 3.16 -28.98
CA VAL A 53 -0.99 2.56 -27.93
C VAL A 53 -1.40 3.10 -26.58
N ILE A 54 -1.84 2.23 -25.67
CA ILE A 54 -2.21 2.59 -24.31
C ILE A 54 -1.06 2.25 -23.37
N MET A 55 -0.49 3.28 -22.73
CA MET A 55 0.60 3.12 -21.77
C MET A 55 0.03 2.76 -20.38
N ALA A 56 0.12 1.46 -20.03
CA ALA A 56 -0.32 0.91 -18.75
C ALA A 56 0.84 0.23 -18.00
N THR A 57 2.01 0.86 -17.96
CA THR A 57 3.29 0.29 -17.52
C THR A 57 3.51 0.28 -16.02
N GLY A 58 2.47 0.57 -15.23
CA GLY A 58 2.50 0.56 -13.77
C GLY A 58 2.67 1.93 -13.14
N LEU A 59 2.97 1.94 -11.85
CA LEU A 59 2.95 3.11 -10.97
C LEU A 59 4.31 3.34 -10.31
N ASN A 60 4.54 4.58 -9.90
CA ASN A 60 5.48 4.94 -8.85
C ASN A 60 4.65 5.33 -7.62
N LEU A 61 4.73 4.53 -6.57
CA LEU A 61 4.00 4.83 -5.33
C LEU A 61 4.62 6.03 -4.63
N LYS A 62 3.75 6.87 -4.07
CA LYS A 62 4.15 7.97 -3.19
C LYS A 62 3.37 7.85 -1.90
N PHE A 63 4.07 7.76 -0.76
CA PHE A 63 3.41 7.74 0.53
C PHE A 63 2.59 9.02 0.73
N ALA A 64 1.39 8.88 1.29
CA ALA A 64 0.44 9.99 1.53
C ALA A 64 0.20 10.91 0.31
N GLY A 65 0.26 10.35 -0.91
CA GLY A 65 0.05 11.11 -2.14
C GLY A 65 1.16 12.10 -2.48
N GLY A 66 2.30 12.05 -1.78
CA GLY A 66 3.43 13.00 -1.95
C GLY A 66 3.18 14.37 -1.33
N VAL A 67 2.20 14.49 -0.43
CA VAL A 67 1.95 15.73 0.33
C VAL A 67 3.12 15.97 1.30
N GLU A 68 3.59 17.20 1.38
CA GLU A 68 4.57 17.61 2.38
C GLU A 68 3.87 17.90 3.70
N TYR A 69 4.25 17.17 4.74
CA TYR A 69 3.77 17.40 6.10
C TYR A 69 4.83 18.15 6.90
N ARG A 70 4.38 19.05 7.78
CA ARG A 70 5.23 19.80 8.70
C ARG A 70 4.66 19.72 10.10
N VAL A 71 5.55 19.55 11.07
CA VAL A 71 5.25 19.63 12.51
C VAL A 71 6.18 20.68 13.09
N ASP A 72 5.66 21.70 13.74
CA ASP A 72 6.42 22.83 14.30
C ASP A 72 7.36 23.50 13.27
N ASN A 73 6.89 23.64 12.02
CA ASN A 73 7.62 24.14 10.85
C ASN A 73 8.74 23.23 10.31
N GLU A 74 9.04 22.12 10.96
CA GLU A 74 9.99 21.13 10.46
C GLU A 74 9.30 20.13 9.53
N LYS A 75 9.96 19.84 8.40
CA LYS A 75 9.47 18.86 7.43
C LYS A 75 9.49 17.47 8.04
N LEU A 76 8.35 16.79 7.96
CA LEU A 76 8.20 15.43 8.47
C LEU A 76 8.72 14.42 7.44
N ASP A 77 9.65 13.59 7.83
CA ASP A 77 10.05 12.40 7.11
C ASP A 77 9.34 11.17 7.70
N PHE A 78 8.62 10.45 6.86
CA PHE A 78 7.93 9.22 7.25
C PHE A 78 8.82 7.99 7.12
N THR A 79 9.91 8.04 6.37
CA THR A 79 10.77 6.89 6.08
C THR A 79 11.48 6.35 7.32
N ASP A 80 11.73 7.22 8.30
CA ASP A 80 12.34 6.85 9.59
C ASP A 80 11.32 6.48 10.68
N ARG A 81 10.03 6.44 10.33
CA ARG A 81 8.98 6.19 11.30
C ARG A 81 8.42 4.80 11.19
N PHE A 82 8.13 4.22 12.37
CA PHE A 82 7.42 2.95 12.45
C PHE A 82 5.92 3.18 12.52
N ILE A 83 5.17 2.35 11.80
CA ILE A 83 3.71 2.38 11.86
C ILE A 83 3.22 1.69 13.14
N PHE A 84 2.37 2.39 13.90
CA PHE A 84 1.74 1.86 15.10
C PHE A 84 0.32 1.40 14.79
N ARG A 85 0.01 0.12 15.04
CA ARG A 85 -1.30 -0.49 14.80
C ARG A 85 -1.84 -0.29 13.37
N GLY A 86 -0.94 -0.07 12.40
CA GLY A 86 -1.31 0.20 11.01
C GLY A 86 -2.00 1.55 10.77
N MET A 87 -1.93 2.52 11.71
CA MET A 87 -2.65 3.79 11.56
C MET A 87 -1.97 5.03 12.14
N MET A 88 -1.07 4.90 13.09
CA MET A 88 -0.32 6.03 13.65
C MET A 88 1.18 5.82 13.43
N PHE A 89 2.00 6.80 13.77
CA PHE A 89 3.44 6.72 13.54
C PHE A 89 4.21 6.95 14.84
N SER A 90 5.36 6.29 14.96
CA SER A 90 6.26 6.51 16.10
C SER A 90 6.64 7.99 16.21
N ASP A 91 6.61 8.50 17.43
CA ASP A 91 7.01 9.87 17.80
C ASP A 91 6.29 10.99 17.04
N LEU A 92 5.15 10.70 16.43
CA LEU A 92 4.31 11.69 15.78
C LEU A 92 3.02 11.90 16.58
N PRO A 93 2.81 13.11 17.15
CA PRO A 93 1.63 13.37 17.96
C PRO A 93 0.37 13.56 17.11
N ASN A 94 -0.77 13.13 17.66
CA ASN A 94 -2.12 13.46 17.19
C ASN A 94 -2.41 13.18 15.72
N MET A 95 -1.68 12.26 15.08
CA MET A 95 -1.90 11.90 13.69
C MET A 95 -2.35 10.45 13.57
N ALA A 96 -3.44 10.22 12.83
CA ALA A 96 -3.86 8.89 12.40
C ALA A 96 -4.07 8.88 10.89
N PHE A 97 -3.70 7.80 10.25
CA PHE A 97 -3.77 7.61 8.81
C PHE A 97 -4.29 6.21 8.48
N THR A 98 -5.21 6.09 7.55
CA THR A 98 -5.72 4.78 7.16
C THR A 98 -4.89 4.19 6.03
N VAL A 99 -4.26 3.05 6.31
CA VAL A 99 -3.67 2.18 5.29
C VAL A 99 -4.55 0.94 5.18
N GLY A 100 -5.19 0.76 4.03
CA GLY A 100 -6.08 -0.36 3.79
C GLY A 100 -5.35 -1.70 3.63
N TYR A 101 -6.13 -2.74 3.41
CA TYR A 101 -5.60 -4.06 3.11
C TYR A 101 -5.13 -4.14 1.65
N THR A 102 -4.06 -4.85 1.44
CA THR A 102 -3.53 -5.12 0.11
C THR A 102 -4.27 -6.26 -0.59
N ASN A 103 -4.93 -7.11 0.18
CA ASN A 103 -5.61 -8.34 -0.27
C ASN A 103 -7.12 -8.38 0.10
N SER A 104 -7.66 -7.26 0.60
CA SER A 104 -9.06 -7.15 1.01
C SER A 104 -9.58 -5.72 0.81
N SER A 105 -10.87 -5.49 1.07
CA SER A 105 -11.44 -4.15 0.97
C SER A 105 -10.79 -3.16 1.94
N TRP A 106 -10.45 -1.98 1.44
CA TRP A 106 -9.91 -0.88 2.24
C TRP A 106 -10.89 -0.37 3.29
N THR A 107 -12.21 -0.45 3.00
CA THR A 107 -13.26 0.01 3.93
C THR A 107 -13.27 -0.76 5.24
N LEU A 108 -12.91 -2.05 5.22
CA LEU A 108 -12.80 -2.86 6.43
C LEU A 108 -11.75 -2.31 7.41
N LYS A 109 -10.59 -1.90 6.89
CA LYS A 109 -9.54 -1.31 7.74
C LYS A 109 -9.90 0.11 8.16
N ALA A 110 -10.54 0.88 7.27
CA ALA A 110 -10.97 2.25 7.56
C ALA A 110 -11.98 2.28 8.73
N ASP A 111 -12.95 1.36 8.77
CA ASP A 111 -13.91 1.23 9.87
C ASP A 111 -13.22 0.92 11.20
N LEU A 112 -12.30 -0.04 11.21
CA LEU A 112 -11.54 -0.38 12.41
C LEU A 112 -10.67 0.78 12.90
N THR A 113 -10.01 1.50 11.99
CA THR A 113 -9.22 2.69 12.29
C THR A 113 -10.09 3.79 12.88
N ALA A 114 -11.22 4.11 12.25
CA ALA A 114 -12.16 5.12 12.73
C ALA A 114 -12.69 4.78 14.14
N SER A 115 -13.09 3.53 14.34
CA SER A 115 -13.56 3.04 15.65
C SER A 115 -12.48 3.18 16.75
N TYR A 116 -11.23 2.83 16.43
CA TYR A 116 -10.12 2.98 17.38
C TYR A 116 -9.85 4.45 17.69
N VAL A 117 -9.79 5.32 16.68
CA VAL A 117 -9.55 6.75 16.84
C VAL A 117 -10.66 7.41 17.67
N CYS A 118 -11.93 7.10 17.41
CA CYS A 118 -13.05 7.61 18.23
C CYS A 118 -12.94 7.19 19.70
N ARG A 119 -12.57 5.93 19.99
CA ARG A 119 -12.33 5.47 21.36
C ARG A 119 -11.15 6.20 22.01
N LEU A 120 -10.09 6.45 21.24
CA LEU A 120 -8.91 7.18 21.69
C LEU A 120 -9.26 8.63 22.04
N LEU A 121 -9.98 9.34 21.17
CA LEU A 121 -10.44 10.71 21.42
C LEU A 121 -11.35 10.80 22.64
N ASN A 122 -12.27 9.86 22.80
CA ASN A 122 -13.11 9.81 24.01
C ASN A 122 -12.30 9.58 25.29
N LYS A 123 -11.26 8.75 25.24
CA LYS A 123 -10.35 8.55 26.37
C LYS A 123 -9.54 9.82 26.67
N MET A 124 -9.04 10.49 25.65
CA MET A 124 -8.32 11.76 25.79
C MET A 124 -9.20 12.82 26.43
N ALA A 125 -10.42 13.00 25.92
CA ALA A 125 -11.37 13.96 26.48
C ALA A 125 -11.70 13.67 27.96
N LYS A 126 -11.97 12.41 28.32
CA LYS A 126 -12.25 12.02 29.71
C LYS A 126 -11.03 12.20 30.62
N GLY A 127 -9.83 12.03 30.12
CA GLY A 127 -8.58 12.17 30.89
C GLY A 127 -7.99 13.58 30.89
N GLY A 128 -8.58 14.52 30.16
CA GLY A 128 -8.03 15.87 29.98
C GLY A 128 -6.73 15.90 29.16
N TYR A 129 -6.48 14.90 28.32
CA TYR A 129 -5.28 14.83 27.50
C TYR A 129 -5.50 15.55 26.18
N SER A 130 -4.57 16.42 25.81
CA SER A 130 -4.56 17.13 24.51
C SER A 130 -3.63 16.49 23.49
N VAL A 131 -2.73 15.62 23.93
CA VAL A 131 -1.71 14.99 23.07
C VAL A 131 -1.66 13.49 23.32
N VAL A 132 -1.58 12.74 22.22
CA VAL A 132 -1.28 11.31 22.20
C VAL A 132 -0.18 11.04 21.19
N THR A 133 0.86 10.34 21.60
CA THR A 133 2.01 10.01 20.76
C THR A 133 2.38 8.55 20.95
N PRO A 134 2.40 7.73 19.90
CA PRO A 134 2.96 6.38 19.99
C PRO A 134 4.45 6.45 20.29
N ARG A 135 4.89 5.91 21.42
CA ARG A 135 6.31 5.83 21.77
C ARG A 135 6.79 4.40 21.69
N MET A 136 7.90 4.20 21.00
CA MET A 136 8.54 2.89 20.96
C MET A 136 9.28 2.65 22.28
N ILE A 137 8.88 1.60 23.00
CA ILE A 137 9.56 1.15 24.21
C ILE A 137 10.30 -0.14 23.85
N GLY A 138 11.62 -0.13 23.99
CA GLY A 138 12.49 -1.21 23.56
C GLY A 138 12.79 -1.15 22.06
N SER A 139 13.33 -2.23 21.51
CA SER A 139 13.68 -2.37 20.10
C SER A 139 12.74 -3.35 19.40
N VAL A 140 12.48 -3.11 18.13
CA VAL A 140 11.80 -4.02 17.20
C VAL A 140 12.70 -4.24 15.99
N GLU A 141 12.62 -5.40 15.37
CA GLU A 141 13.28 -5.63 14.09
C GLU A 141 12.53 -4.88 12.99
N GLU A 142 13.30 -4.20 12.14
CA GLU A 142 12.74 -3.41 11.05
C GLU A 142 12.25 -4.31 9.92
N GLU A 143 11.02 -4.11 9.49
CA GLU A 143 10.46 -4.74 8.30
C GLU A 143 9.84 -3.70 7.36
N PRO A 144 9.80 -3.96 6.04
CA PRO A 144 9.12 -3.09 5.11
C PRO A 144 7.61 -3.08 5.37
N LEU A 145 6.99 -1.90 5.26
CA LEU A 145 5.54 -1.75 5.45
C LEU A 145 4.72 -2.58 4.46
N LEU A 146 5.20 -2.68 3.21
CA LEU A 146 4.57 -3.43 2.13
C LEU A 146 5.46 -4.61 1.76
N ASP A 147 4.98 -5.81 2.04
CA ASP A 147 5.66 -7.08 1.72
C ASP A 147 5.14 -7.64 0.39
N PHE A 148 5.48 -6.94 -0.70
CA PHE A 148 5.16 -7.37 -2.07
C PHE A 148 6.42 -7.38 -2.92
N SER A 149 6.48 -8.37 -3.81
CA SER A 149 7.53 -8.48 -4.83
C SER A 149 7.22 -7.75 -6.14
N ALA A 150 6.07 -7.07 -6.23
CA ALA A 150 5.70 -6.30 -7.41
C ALA A 150 6.70 -5.15 -7.66
N GLY A 151 7.15 -4.98 -8.90
CA GLY A 151 8.20 -4.02 -9.26
C GLY A 151 7.91 -2.58 -8.85
N TYR A 152 6.64 -2.15 -8.89
CA TYR A 152 6.24 -0.81 -8.46
C TYR A 152 6.34 -0.61 -6.94
N VAL A 153 6.19 -1.67 -6.15
CA VAL A 153 6.40 -1.64 -4.69
C VAL A 153 7.89 -1.59 -4.38
N LEU A 154 8.67 -2.48 -5.01
CA LEU A 154 10.11 -2.55 -4.80
C LEU A 154 10.82 -1.23 -5.13
N ARG A 155 10.42 -0.56 -6.23
CA ARG A 155 10.97 0.75 -6.62
C ARG A 155 10.64 1.89 -5.66
N SER A 156 9.60 1.74 -4.86
CA SER A 156 9.10 2.80 -3.97
C SER A 156 9.33 2.49 -2.48
N ARG A 157 9.91 1.32 -2.17
CA ARG A 157 10.01 0.79 -0.80
C ARG A 157 10.64 1.77 0.17
N ASP A 158 11.71 2.44 -0.26
CA ASP A 158 12.48 3.37 0.57
C ASP A 158 11.76 4.72 0.80
N GLN A 159 10.58 4.91 0.21
CA GLN A 159 9.75 6.11 0.39
C GLN A 159 8.60 5.90 1.39
N PHE A 160 8.51 4.70 1.97
CA PHE A 160 7.44 4.33 2.89
C PHE A 160 7.95 4.28 4.34
N PRO A 161 7.06 4.49 5.31
CA PRO A 161 7.37 4.19 6.70
C PRO A 161 7.66 2.71 6.90
N LYS A 162 8.27 2.38 8.02
CA LYS A 162 8.67 1.03 8.41
C LYS A 162 7.58 0.37 9.25
N GLN A 163 7.64 -0.94 9.37
CA GLN A 163 6.94 -1.67 10.41
C GLN A 163 7.93 -2.50 11.24
N GLY A 164 7.47 -2.92 12.42
CA GLY A 164 8.24 -3.84 13.25
C GLY A 164 7.81 -5.29 13.07
N ASP A 165 8.53 -6.19 13.69
CA ASP A 165 8.30 -7.64 13.69
C ASP A 165 7.09 -8.07 14.56
N ARG A 166 6.60 -7.22 15.47
CA ARG A 166 5.57 -7.57 16.47
C ARG A 166 4.61 -6.43 16.80
N ILE A 167 3.48 -6.77 17.42
CA ILE A 167 2.50 -5.80 17.96
C ILE A 167 3.18 -4.89 18.99
N PRO A 168 2.84 -3.59 19.01
CA PRO A 168 1.84 -2.89 18.18
C PRO A 168 2.40 -2.32 16.86
N TRP A 169 3.63 -2.62 16.48
CA TRP A 169 4.36 -2.06 15.35
C TRP A 169 4.27 -2.90 14.07
N LYS A 170 3.65 -4.08 14.12
CA LYS A 170 3.40 -4.95 12.96
C LYS A 170 2.02 -4.70 12.36
N ASN A 171 1.97 -4.54 11.04
CA ASN A 171 0.73 -4.48 10.27
C ASN A 171 0.48 -5.85 9.60
N TYR A 172 -0.38 -6.66 10.20
CA TYR A 172 -0.56 -8.06 9.79
C TYR A 172 -1.32 -8.28 8.48
N GLN A 173 -1.91 -7.25 7.90
CA GLN A 173 -2.75 -7.38 6.70
C GLN A 173 -3.84 -8.47 6.85
N ASN A 174 -4.39 -8.62 8.07
CA ASN A 174 -5.37 -9.64 8.42
C ASN A 174 -6.52 -9.01 9.23
N TYR A 175 -7.72 -9.03 8.64
CA TYR A 175 -8.90 -8.40 9.25
C TYR A 175 -9.24 -8.94 10.64
N ILE A 176 -9.15 -10.27 10.86
CA ILE A 176 -9.52 -10.87 12.14
C ILE A 176 -8.55 -10.43 13.25
N LYS A 177 -7.24 -10.44 12.97
CA LYS A 177 -6.23 -9.95 13.90
C LYS A 177 -6.42 -8.46 14.19
N ASP A 178 -6.69 -7.67 13.18
CA ASP A 178 -6.94 -6.25 13.32
C ASP A 178 -8.24 -5.96 14.09
N PHE A 179 -9.30 -6.72 13.83
CA PHE A 179 -10.54 -6.61 14.61
C PHE A 179 -10.29 -6.84 16.10
N ILE A 180 -9.60 -7.90 16.45
CA ILE A 180 -9.26 -8.20 17.86
C ILE A 180 -8.40 -7.11 18.47
N THR A 181 -7.36 -6.66 17.78
CA THR A 181 -6.40 -5.70 18.33
C THR A 181 -6.91 -4.26 18.35
N LEU A 182 -7.70 -3.85 17.35
CA LEU A 182 -8.19 -2.48 17.21
C LEU A 182 -9.56 -2.27 17.84
N ARG A 183 -10.45 -3.25 17.74
CA ARG A 183 -11.84 -3.13 18.29
C ARG A 183 -11.91 -3.55 19.73
N LEU A 184 -11.30 -4.69 20.08
CA LEU A 184 -11.36 -5.29 21.41
C LEU A 184 -10.13 -4.96 22.28
N GLY A 185 -9.01 -4.64 21.66
CA GLY A 185 -7.77 -4.31 22.35
C GLY A 185 -7.83 -3.01 23.15
N GLY A 186 -6.98 -2.93 24.16
CA GLY A 186 -6.83 -1.72 25.01
C GLY A 186 -6.21 -0.54 24.23
N LEU A 187 -6.47 0.67 24.76
CA LEU A 187 -5.88 1.94 24.31
C LEU A 187 -4.59 2.24 25.11
N LYS A 188 -3.68 1.26 25.17
CA LYS A 188 -2.37 1.41 25.83
C LYS A 188 -1.30 1.46 24.77
#